data_542695811c94946ac28a8beea3e471aa
#
_entry.id   542695811c94946ac28a8beea3e471aa
#
_cell.length_a   1.000
_cell.length_b   1.000
_cell.length_c   1.000
_cell.angle_alpha   90.00
_cell.angle_beta   90.00
_cell.angle_gamma   90.00
#
_symmetry.space_group_name_H-M   'P 1'
#
loop_
_entity.id
_entity.type
_entity.pdbx_description
1 polymer ?
#
loop_
_entity_poly.entity_id
_entity_poly.type
_entity_poly.pdbx_seq_one_letter_code
_entity_poly.pdbx_strand_id
1 'polypeptide(L)'
;MNRTNRVLALAAAASLAVLTACSSSSSSSAAGSGATASSSGTSSPNQASVSGVTLHVGDQAGTGAQALLTAAGLIGKLPFKVEWSDFTSGPPMLQAMGAGSVDIGGVGNAPPVFAAAGGSKIAIVGAYQANPLGSALLVPKGSPITSVAQLKGKRIAVAQGSSADYHLLTVLNKAGLSVHDVTLTYLQPAEGLAALSSGHVDAWDIWSPFIEQAEVQKNAKALVTGTGYGSPYSFAVASRAALADPAKAAAIKDYLALVAQAHAWATNHQSAWAAVWAKASGLPDTVMVKAASDDSSLAVPITPAVITSEQQVSDAFTKAGLIPVHVDFSQYVVTSFNDTASVG
;
A
#
# COMPACT_ATOMS: atom_id res chain seq x y z
N MET A 1 -43.27 28.59 13.68
CA MET A 1 -42.75 29.60 14.64
C MET A 1 -41.23 29.66 14.40
N ASN A 2 -40.82 30.47 13.53
CA ASN A 2 -40.11 31.76 13.57
C ASN A 2 -38.98 31.90 14.63
N ARG A 3 -37.77 32.05 14.17
CA ARG A 3 -36.86 33.22 14.32
C ARG A 3 -35.44 32.84 13.84
N THR A 4 -35.08 33.35 12.70
CA THR A 4 -34.40 34.63 12.31
C THR A 4 -32.88 34.73 12.64
N ASN A 5 -32.12 34.74 11.57
CA ASN A 5 -30.94 35.56 11.22
C ASN A 5 -30.17 36.30 12.33
N ARG A 6 -28.83 36.19 12.25
CA ARG A 6 -27.99 37.41 12.23
C ARG A 6 -26.65 37.17 11.50
N VAL A 7 -26.54 37.88 10.39
CA VAL A 7 -25.30 38.21 9.68
C VAL A 7 -24.57 39.30 10.47
N LEU A 8 -23.26 39.22 10.59
CA LEU A 8 -22.43 40.40 10.86
C LEU A 8 -21.15 40.30 9.99
N ALA A 9 -21.13 41.16 9.01
CA ALA A 9 -19.95 41.54 8.26
C ALA A 9 -19.30 42.75 8.98
N LEU A 10 -17.97 42.78 9.07
CA LEU A 10 -17.22 44.04 9.25
C LEU A 10 -15.94 44.00 8.43
N ALA A 11 -15.75 45.09 7.73
CA ALA A 11 -14.74 45.31 6.72
C ALA A 11 -13.50 46.07 7.28
N ALA A 12 -12.41 45.91 6.57
CA ALA A 12 -11.36 46.86 6.20
C ALA A 12 -10.55 47.63 7.27
N ALA A 13 -9.23 47.59 7.13
CA ALA A 13 -8.44 48.79 6.89
C ALA A 13 -7.00 48.42 6.45
N ALA A 14 -6.60 48.99 5.36
CA ALA A 14 -5.24 49.02 4.81
C ALA A 14 -4.37 49.99 5.53
N SER A 15 -3.06 49.77 5.61
CA SER A 15 -2.06 50.82 5.80
C SER A 15 -0.75 50.46 5.10
N LEU A 16 -0.46 51.15 4.02
CA LEU A 16 0.86 51.29 3.40
C LEU A 16 1.80 52.09 4.29
N ALA A 17 3.05 51.66 4.36
CA ALA A 17 4.18 52.58 4.63
C ALA A 17 5.40 52.15 3.81
N VAL A 18 5.72 52.99 2.84
CA VAL A 18 6.96 53.00 2.06
C VAL A 18 7.94 53.91 2.82
N LEU A 19 9.21 53.54 2.90
CA LEU A 19 10.33 54.51 2.94
C LEU A 19 11.66 53.83 2.60
N THR A 20 12.18 54.15 1.51
CA THR A 20 13.45 54.48 0.87
C THR A 20 14.59 54.91 1.80
N ALA A 21 15.81 54.51 1.45
CA ALA A 21 17.01 55.33 1.13
C ALA A 21 18.27 54.48 1.34
N CYS A 22 19.04 54.17 0.31
CA CYS A 22 20.16 54.87 -0.30
C CYS A 22 21.41 55.08 0.57
N SER A 23 22.44 54.62 0.08
CA SER A 23 23.75 55.11 -0.46
C SER A 23 24.90 54.68 0.44
N SER A 24 25.94 54.25 -0.08
CA SER A 24 26.95 54.54 -1.06
C SER A 24 28.35 54.34 -0.51
N SER A 25 29.18 53.70 -1.27
CA SER A 25 30.58 53.96 -1.63
C SER A 25 31.64 53.84 -0.49
N SER A 26 32.79 53.32 -0.66
CA SER A 26 33.75 53.29 -1.77
C SER A 26 35.04 52.60 -1.32
N SER A 27 35.69 51.85 -2.22
CA SER A 27 37.11 51.78 -2.57
C SER A 27 38.14 51.56 -1.45
N SER A 28 39.13 50.70 -1.55
CA SER A 28 40.12 50.50 -2.59
C SER A 28 41.17 49.44 -2.12
N SER A 29 41.66 48.69 -3.06
CA SER A 29 42.97 48.17 -3.33
C SER A 29 43.87 47.62 -2.21
N ALA A 30 44.28 46.35 -2.38
CA ALA A 30 45.71 46.03 -2.58
C ALA A 30 45.91 44.55 -2.90
N ALA A 31 46.81 44.29 -3.80
CA ALA A 31 47.21 43.02 -4.37
C ALA A 31 47.88 42.06 -3.38
N GLY A 32 47.63 40.76 -3.56
CA GLY A 32 48.36 39.70 -2.91
C GLY A 32 48.17 38.42 -3.72
N SER A 33 49.12 38.11 -4.60
CA SER A 33 49.21 36.87 -5.35
C SER A 33 49.37 35.69 -4.39
N GLY A 34 48.43 34.76 -4.46
CA GLY A 34 48.52 33.45 -3.84
C GLY A 34 47.74 32.47 -4.67
N ALA A 35 48.45 31.74 -5.52
CA ALA A 35 47.91 30.62 -6.27
C ALA A 35 47.59 29.49 -5.31
N THR A 36 46.30 29.28 -4.99
CA THR A 36 45.82 28.06 -4.39
C THR A 36 44.97 27.33 -5.41
N ALA A 37 45.38 26.10 -5.67
CA ALA A 37 44.73 25.18 -6.56
C ALA A 37 43.24 25.01 -6.17
N SER A 38 42.36 25.42 -7.06
CA SER A 38 40.94 25.09 -6.98
C SER A 38 40.83 23.58 -7.23
N SER A 39 40.70 22.80 -6.17
CA SER A 39 40.11 21.47 -6.27
C SER A 39 38.66 21.67 -6.76
N SER A 40 38.44 21.40 -8.03
CA SER A 40 37.11 21.20 -8.60
C SER A 40 36.45 20.02 -7.90
N GLY A 41 35.81 20.28 -6.78
CA GLY A 41 34.89 19.37 -6.17
C GLY A 41 33.79 19.11 -7.18
N THR A 42 33.77 17.90 -7.70
CA THR A 42 32.65 17.35 -8.46
C THR A 42 31.46 17.40 -7.52
N SER A 43 30.63 18.43 -7.63
CA SER A 43 29.35 18.48 -6.97
C SER A 43 28.51 17.32 -7.49
N SER A 44 28.34 16.30 -6.65
CA SER A 44 27.31 15.27 -6.83
C SER A 44 25.98 15.96 -7.15
N PRO A 45 25.13 15.37 -8.01
CA PRO A 45 23.85 15.95 -8.33
C PRO A 45 23.10 16.26 -7.05
N ASN A 46 22.59 17.47 -6.95
CA ASN A 46 21.91 18.06 -5.82
C ASN A 46 20.80 17.13 -5.31
N GLN A 47 21.14 16.29 -4.32
CA GLN A 47 20.16 15.44 -3.66
C GLN A 47 19.28 16.36 -2.82
N ALA A 48 18.00 16.45 -3.16
CA ALA A 48 17.06 17.29 -2.43
C ALA A 48 17.12 16.92 -0.94
N SER A 49 17.28 17.93 -0.09
CA SER A 49 17.33 17.70 1.36
C SER A 49 15.97 17.17 1.83
N VAL A 50 15.99 16.00 2.46
CA VAL A 50 14.79 15.39 3.07
C VAL A 50 14.54 15.91 4.49
N SER A 51 15.47 16.69 5.06
CA SER A 51 15.30 17.30 6.38
C SER A 51 14.12 18.29 6.35
N GLY A 52 13.17 18.11 7.26
CA GLY A 52 11.95 18.92 7.30
C GLY A 52 10.76 18.36 6.49
N VAL A 53 10.95 17.28 5.72
CA VAL A 53 9.85 16.57 5.08
C VAL A 53 8.99 15.86 6.12
N THR A 54 7.67 15.97 5.98
CA THR A 54 6.72 15.05 6.61
C THR A 54 6.13 14.19 5.51
N LEU A 55 6.34 12.88 5.60
CA LEU A 55 5.78 11.88 4.70
C LEU A 55 4.54 11.26 5.33
N HIS A 56 3.38 11.40 4.68
CA HIS A 56 2.13 10.77 5.13
C HIS A 56 2.05 9.36 4.56
N VAL A 57 2.21 8.35 5.42
CA VAL A 57 2.24 6.95 5.02
C VAL A 57 0.92 6.29 5.39
N GLY A 58 0.25 5.73 4.39
CA GLY A 58 -0.88 4.84 4.60
C GLY A 58 -0.39 3.44 4.97
N ASP A 59 -0.91 2.92 6.07
CA ASP A 59 -0.59 1.58 6.56
C ASP A 59 -1.86 0.73 6.66
N GLN A 60 -1.73 -0.58 6.64
CA GLN A 60 -2.86 -1.46 6.88
C GLN A 60 -2.78 -1.97 8.31
N ALA A 61 -3.84 -1.76 9.07
CA ALA A 61 -3.88 -2.01 10.51
C ALA A 61 -3.26 -3.36 10.90
N GLY A 62 -2.14 -3.29 11.60
CA GLY A 62 -1.42 -4.45 12.11
C GLY A 62 -0.66 -5.31 11.09
N THR A 63 -0.66 -4.95 9.80
CA THR A 63 0.03 -5.74 8.75
C THR A 63 1.07 -4.95 7.97
N GLY A 64 1.25 -3.68 8.32
CA GLY A 64 1.92 -2.73 7.47
C GLY A 64 3.38 -2.47 7.79
N ALA A 65 3.92 -1.51 7.06
CA ALA A 65 5.34 -1.16 7.09
C ALA A 65 5.81 -0.59 8.44
N GLN A 66 4.93 0.06 9.22
CA GLN A 66 5.30 0.60 10.52
C GLN A 66 5.77 -0.50 11.48
N ALA A 67 4.98 -1.57 11.60
CA ALA A 67 5.31 -2.71 12.45
C ALA A 67 6.57 -3.43 11.94
N LEU A 68 6.68 -3.60 10.61
CA LEU A 68 7.80 -4.26 9.96
C LEU A 68 9.12 -3.49 10.16
N LEU A 69 9.14 -2.17 9.92
CA LEU A 69 10.30 -1.31 10.16
C LEU A 69 10.70 -1.27 11.64
N THR A 70 9.70 -1.31 12.54
CA THR A 70 9.93 -1.38 14.00
C THR A 70 10.62 -2.69 14.36
N ALA A 71 10.13 -3.82 13.86
CA ALA A 71 10.68 -5.15 14.11
C ALA A 71 12.12 -5.27 13.61
N ALA A 72 12.41 -4.74 12.43
CA ALA A 72 13.76 -4.74 11.85
C ALA A 72 14.71 -3.69 12.50
N GLY A 73 14.24 -2.85 13.43
CA GLY A 73 15.03 -1.78 14.04
C GLY A 73 15.40 -0.65 13.06
N LEU A 74 14.61 -0.48 12.00
CA LEU A 74 14.88 0.47 10.91
C LEU A 74 14.04 1.75 11.01
N ILE A 75 12.96 1.77 11.80
CA ILE A 75 12.05 2.91 11.86
C ILE A 75 12.75 4.21 12.30
N GLY A 76 13.73 4.13 13.21
CA GLY A 76 14.52 5.26 13.67
C GLY A 76 15.60 5.73 12.69
N LYS A 77 15.79 5.05 11.55
CA LYS A 77 16.75 5.43 10.49
C LYS A 77 16.13 6.32 9.42
N LEU A 78 14.83 6.56 9.46
CA LEU A 78 14.15 7.49 8.55
C LEU A 78 14.64 8.93 8.84
N PRO A 79 15.27 9.62 7.85
CA PRO A 79 15.86 10.94 8.07
C PRO A 79 14.84 12.10 8.00
N PHE A 80 13.56 11.79 8.02
CA PHE A 80 12.41 12.70 7.91
C PHE A 80 11.31 12.26 8.89
N LYS A 81 10.31 13.13 9.09
CA LYS A 81 9.13 12.79 9.89
C LYS A 81 8.19 11.91 9.08
N VAL A 82 7.64 10.87 9.71
CA VAL A 82 6.56 10.05 9.14
C VAL A 82 5.30 10.20 9.99
N GLU A 83 4.18 10.47 9.32
CA GLU A 83 2.85 10.42 9.91
C GLU A 83 2.12 9.20 9.33
N TRP A 84 1.76 8.27 10.23
CA TRP A 84 1.10 7.02 9.87
C TRP A 84 -0.40 7.16 9.97
N SER A 85 -1.11 6.56 9.01
CA SER A 85 -2.57 6.47 9.00
C SER A 85 -2.99 5.05 8.69
N ASP A 86 -3.77 4.43 9.59
CA ASP A 86 -4.21 3.05 9.45
C ASP A 86 -5.49 2.94 8.62
N PHE A 87 -5.51 1.92 7.75
CA PHE A 87 -6.65 1.58 6.90
C PHE A 87 -7.00 0.10 7.06
N THR A 88 -8.26 -0.23 6.88
CA THR A 88 -8.76 -1.61 6.95
C THR A 88 -8.32 -2.49 5.78
N SER A 89 -7.99 -1.86 4.63
CA SER A 89 -7.56 -2.53 3.40
C SER A 89 -6.98 -1.51 2.40
N GLY A 90 -6.43 -2.00 1.29
CA GLY A 90 -5.86 -1.17 0.23
C GLY A 90 -6.83 -0.19 -0.45
N PRO A 91 -8.06 -0.58 -0.81
CA PRO A 91 -8.99 0.31 -1.49
C PRO A 91 -9.29 1.61 -0.73
N PRO A 92 -9.68 1.63 0.55
CA PRO A 92 -9.87 2.88 1.30
C PRO A 92 -8.59 3.70 1.45
N MET A 93 -7.40 3.07 1.56
CA MET A 93 -6.13 3.77 1.57
C MET A 93 -5.89 4.55 0.27
N LEU A 94 -6.13 3.92 -0.90
CA LEU A 94 -5.95 4.59 -2.19
C LEU A 94 -7.01 5.65 -2.46
N GLN A 95 -8.21 5.55 -1.87
CA GLN A 95 -9.18 6.65 -1.86
C GLN A 95 -8.66 7.86 -1.07
N ALA A 96 -8.08 7.63 0.12
CA ALA A 96 -7.45 8.69 0.92
C ALA A 96 -6.22 9.29 0.21
N MET A 97 -5.43 8.48 -0.51
CA MET A 97 -4.33 8.95 -1.36
C MET A 97 -4.85 9.84 -2.50
N GLY A 98 -5.94 9.43 -3.17
CA GLY A 98 -6.62 10.23 -4.20
C GLY A 98 -7.15 11.56 -3.67
N ALA A 99 -7.53 11.63 -2.40
CA ALA A 99 -7.96 12.84 -1.68
C ALA A 99 -6.78 13.69 -1.15
N GLY A 100 -5.52 13.24 -1.32
CA GLY A 100 -4.32 13.97 -0.90
C GLY A 100 -3.91 13.78 0.56
N SER A 101 -4.51 12.83 1.29
CA SER A 101 -4.20 12.58 2.71
C SER A 101 -3.07 11.56 2.91
N VAL A 102 -2.66 10.84 1.86
CA VAL A 102 -1.62 9.82 1.87
C VAL A 102 -0.64 10.08 0.73
N ASP A 103 0.66 10.11 1.04
CA ASP A 103 1.73 10.28 0.07
C ASP A 103 2.17 8.94 -0.54
N ILE A 104 2.30 7.90 0.30
CA ILE A 104 2.72 6.55 -0.09
C ILE A 104 2.06 5.49 0.81
N GLY A 105 1.85 4.28 0.27
CA GLY A 105 1.37 3.13 1.07
C GLY A 105 1.54 1.82 0.33
N GLY A 106 1.54 0.72 1.09
CA GLY A 106 1.63 -0.65 0.57
C GLY A 106 0.23 -1.26 0.35
N VAL A 107 0.01 -1.86 -0.81
CA VAL A 107 -1.27 -2.50 -1.17
C VAL A 107 -1.04 -3.78 -1.98
N GLY A 108 -2.05 -4.65 -2.03
CA GLY A 108 -2.04 -5.80 -2.95
C GLY A 108 -2.18 -5.38 -4.42
N ASN A 109 -2.36 -6.37 -5.29
CA ASN A 109 -2.40 -6.17 -6.75
C ASN A 109 -3.64 -5.43 -7.27
N ALA A 110 -4.84 -5.69 -6.76
CA ALA A 110 -6.06 -5.13 -7.33
C ALA A 110 -6.36 -3.67 -6.95
N PRO A 111 -6.06 -3.17 -5.73
CA PRO A 111 -6.39 -1.80 -5.36
C PRO A 111 -5.86 -0.73 -6.34
N PRO A 112 -4.63 -0.82 -6.89
CA PRO A 112 -4.14 0.16 -7.87
C PRO A 112 -4.96 0.18 -9.15
N VAL A 113 -5.46 -0.98 -9.60
CA VAL A 113 -6.30 -1.10 -10.80
C VAL A 113 -7.63 -0.38 -10.60
N PHE A 114 -8.29 -0.59 -9.44
CA PHE A 114 -9.54 0.11 -9.13
C PHE A 114 -9.33 1.62 -8.96
N ALA A 115 -8.25 2.03 -8.30
CA ALA A 115 -7.92 3.45 -8.16
C ALA A 115 -7.65 4.11 -9.52
N ALA A 116 -6.93 3.43 -10.40
CA ALA A 116 -6.66 3.90 -11.77
C ALA A 116 -7.93 3.98 -12.60
N ALA A 117 -8.80 2.96 -12.54
CA ALA A 117 -10.11 2.96 -13.20
C ALA A 117 -11.01 4.09 -12.70
N GLY A 118 -10.89 4.48 -11.43
CA GLY A 118 -11.55 5.65 -10.82
C GLY A 118 -10.87 7.00 -11.13
N GLY A 119 -9.79 7.03 -11.92
CA GLY A 119 -9.09 8.24 -12.32
C GLY A 119 -8.16 8.83 -11.26
N SER A 120 -7.82 8.07 -10.21
CA SER A 120 -6.91 8.52 -9.15
C SER A 120 -5.51 8.82 -9.69
N LYS A 121 -4.89 9.89 -9.18
CA LYS A 121 -3.54 10.34 -9.60
C LYS A 121 -2.46 9.61 -8.77
N ILE A 122 -2.34 8.32 -9.00
CA ILE A 122 -1.38 7.44 -8.35
C ILE A 122 -0.25 7.01 -9.27
N ALA A 123 0.82 6.47 -8.69
CA ALA A 123 1.90 5.78 -9.40
C ALA A 123 2.42 4.60 -8.57
N ILE A 124 2.73 3.51 -9.26
CA ILE A 124 3.40 2.34 -8.70
C ILE A 124 4.89 2.65 -8.65
N VAL A 125 5.48 2.64 -7.47
CA VAL A 125 6.89 3.01 -7.25
C VAL A 125 7.74 1.86 -6.68
N GLY A 126 7.11 0.75 -6.29
CA GLY A 126 7.79 -0.45 -5.82
C GLY A 126 6.91 -1.69 -6.02
N ALA A 127 7.54 -2.83 -6.16
CA ALA A 127 6.89 -4.13 -6.26
C ALA A 127 7.50 -5.11 -5.28
N TYR A 128 6.68 -6.01 -4.76
CA TYR A 128 7.09 -7.08 -3.86
C TYR A 128 6.54 -8.39 -4.38
N GLN A 129 7.38 -9.42 -4.44
CA GLN A 129 6.96 -10.77 -4.74
C GLN A 129 6.47 -11.43 -3.45
N ALA A 130 5.19 -11.71 -3.39
CA ALA A 130 4.51 -12.27 -2.22
C ALA A 130 4.48 -13.80 -2.25
N ASN A 131 4.47 -14.40 -1.08
CA ASN A 131 4.18 -15.83 -0.94
C ASN A 131 2.70 -16.09 -1.28
N PRO A 132 2.39 -17.04 -2.16
CA PRO A 132 1.00 -17.31 -2.52
C PRO A 132 0.15 -17.85 -1.36
N LEU A 133 0.75 -18.35 -0.29
CA LEU A 133 0.03 -18.80 0.91
C LEU A 133 -0.61 -17.65 1.70
N GLY A 134 -0.17 -16.42 1.47
CA GLY A 134 -0.77 -15.21 2.05
C GLY A 134 -2.18 -14.87 1.52
N SER A 135 -2.79 -15.70 0.66
CA SER A 135 -4.18 -15.55 0.19
C SER A 135 -4.92 -16.88 0.26
N ALA A 136 -6.20 -16.87 0.65
CA ALA A 136 -7.02 -18.08 0.67
C ALA A 136 -8.52 -17.78 0.60
N LEU A 137 -9.24 -18.70 -0.04
CA LEU A 137 -10.69 -18.84 0.03
C LEU A 137 -11.03 -19.80 1.16
N LEU A 138 -11.68 -19.30 2.21
CA LEU A 138 -12.00 -20.03 3.43
C LEU A 138 -13.45 -20.49 3.44
N VAL A 139 -13.68 -21.64 4.08
CA VAL A 139 -15.01 -22.15 4.43
C VAL A 139 -14.99 -22.58 5.92
N PRO A 140 -16.15 -22.64 6.59
CA PRO A 140 -16.23 -23.26 7.93
C PRO A 140 -15.69 -24.71 7.91
N LYS A 141 -14.97 -25.15 8.93
CA LYS A 141 -14.32 -26.48 8.98
C LYS A 141 -15.32 -27.64 8.80
N GLY A 142 -16.55 -27.48 9.29
CA GLY A 142 -17.65 -28.43 9.11
C GLY A 142 -18.47 -28.23 7.83
N SER A 143 -18.07 -27.31 6.94
CA SER A 143 -18.80 -27.04 5.70
C SER A 143 -18.82 -28.28 4.78
N PRO A 144 -19.97 -28.55 4.12
CA PRO A 144 -20.06 -29.59 3.08
C PRO A 144 -19.35 -29.17 1.79
N ILE A 145 -18.92 -27.91 1.66
CA ILE A 145 -18.20 -27.39 0.51
C ILE A 145 -16.75 -27.93 0.57
N THR A 146 -16.40 -28.77 -0.40
CA THR A 146 -15.08 -29.42 -0.52
C THR A 146 -14.40 -29.14 -1.86
N SER A 147 -15.10 -28.43 -2.77
CA SER A 147 -14.56 -28.02 -4.07
C SER A 147 -15.12 -26.67 -4.50
N VAL A 148 -14.39 -25.96 -5.37
CA VAL A 148 -14.81 -24.66 -5.90
C VAL A 148 -16.11 -24.76 -6.70
N ALA A 149 -16.35 -25.86 -7.41
CA ALA A 149 -17.60 -26.06 -8.18
C ALA A 149 -18.85 -26.00 -7.29
N GLN A 150 -18.74 -26.37 -6.00
CA GLN A 150 -19.85 -26.31 -5.05
C GLN A 150 -20.16 -24.90 -4.53
N LEU A 151 -19.36 -23.89 -4.93
CA LEU A 151 -19.64 -22.49 -4.61
C LEU A 151 -20.77 -21.90 -5.45
N LYS A 152 -21.21 -22.57 -6.53
CA LYS A 152 -22.35 -22.11 -7.32
C LYS A 152 -23.58 -21.86 -6.44
N GLY A 153 -24.14 -20.64 -6.52
CA GLY A 153 -25.27 -20.18 -5.71
C GLY A 153 -24.95 -19.89 -4.24
N LYS A 154 -23.66 -19.92 -3.84
CA LYS A 154 -23.24 -19.63 -2.47
C LYS A 154 -22.95 -18.16 -2.25
N ARG A 155 -23.06 -17.73 -0.98
CA ARG A 155 -22.73 -16.37 -0.53
C ARG A 155 -21.24 -16.35 -0.16
N ILE A 156 -20.49 -15.43 -0.76
CA ILE A 156 -19.05 -15.32 -0.54
C ILE A 156 -18.73 -13.88 -0.10
N ALA A 157 -18.11 -13.76 1.07
CA ALA A 157 -17.58 -12.47 1.52
C ALA A 157 -16.23 -12.19 0.86
N VAL A 158 -15.99 -10.94 0.51
CA VAL A 158 -14.72 -10.44 -0.01
C VAL A 158 -14.65 -8.92 0.14
N ALA A 159 -13.47 -8.34 0.31
CA ALA A 159 -13.31 -6.89 0.25
C ALA A 159 -13.21 -6.43 -1.21
N GLN A 160 -14.17 -5.63 -1.65
CA GLN A 160 -14.25 -5.15 -3.03
C GLN A 160 -12.96 -4.45 -3.48
N GLY A 161 -12.43 -4.83 -4.63
CA GLY A 161 -11.24 -4.23 -5.23
C GLY A 161 -9.94 -4.55 -4.47
N SER A 162 -9.94 -5.52 -3.57
CA SER A 162 -8.76 -6.04 -2.89
C SER A 162 -8.08 -7.16 -3.68
N SER A 163 -6.87 -7.56 -3.26
CA SER A 163 -6.20 -8.74 -3.82
C SER A 163 -7.00 -10.02 -3.62
N ALA A 164 -7.78 -10.14 -2.54
CA ALA A 164 -8.69 -11.26 -2.33
C ALA A 164 -9.82 -11.29 -3.38
N ASP A 165 -10.32 -10.12 -3.81
CA ASP A 165 -11.33 -10.05 -4.88
C ASP A 165 -10.76 -10.59 -6.22
N TYR A 166 -9.50 -10.26 -6.52
CA TYR A 166 -8.81 -10.84 -7.68
C TYR A 166 -8.55 -12.35 -7.52
N HIS A 167 -8.12 -12.77 -6.32
CA HIS A 167 -7.90 -14.18 -6.01
C HIS A 167 -9.19 -14.97 -6.22
N LEU A 168 -10.32 -14.52 -5.65
CA LEU A 168 -11.62 -15.11 -5.82
C LEU A 168 -12.05 -15.20 -7.30
N LEU A 169 -11.87 -14.10 -8.05
CA LEU A 169 -12.18 -14.06 -9.49
C LEU A 169 -11.39 -15.15 -10.25
N THR A 170 -10.09 -15.30 -9.96
CA THR A 170 -9.26 -16.32 -10.64
C THR A 170 -9.63 -17.75 -10.22
N VAL A 171 -9.97 -17.96 -8.93
CA VAL A 171 -10.44 -19.26 -8.40
C VAL A 171 -11.74 -19.67 -9.07
N LEU A 172 -12.72 -18.77 -9.16
CA LEU A 172 -14.01 -19.04 -9.81
C LEU A 172 -13.81 -19.35 -11.31
N ASN A 173 -13.09 -18.48 -12.03
CA ASN A 173 -12.85 -18.65 -13.47
C ASN A 173 -12.18 -19.99 -13.80
N LYS A 174 -11.19 -20.41 -13.00
CA LYS A 174 -10.48 -21.68 -13.22
C LYS A 174 -11.38 -22.91 -12.98
N ALA A 175 -12.42 -22.75 -12.17
CA ALA A 175 -13.44 -23.77 -11.95
C ALA A 175 -14.62 -23.71 -12.95
N GLY A 176 -14.56 -22.81 -13.95
CA GLY A 176 -15.63 -22.62 -14.94
C GLY A 176 -16.84 -21.85 -14.40
N LEU A 177 -16.66 -21.17 -13.26
CA LEU A 177 -17.66 -20.27 -12.67
C LEU A 177 -17.32 -18.80 -12.97
N SER A 178 -18.34 -17.96 -12.93
CA SER A 178 -18.21 -16.52 -13.00
C SER A 178 -18.63 -15.88 -11.67
N VAL A 179 -18.39 -14.61 -11.50
CA VAL A 179 -18.88 -13.83 -10.33
C VAL A 179 -20.42 -13.80 -10.28
N HIS A 180 -21.11 -14.02 -11.39
CA HIS A 180 -22.59 -14.09 -11.47
C HIS A 180 -23.16 -15.46 -11.05
N ASP A 181 -22.31 -16.49 -10.91
CA ASP A 181 -22.72 -17.80 -10.40
C ASP A 181 -22.74 -17.88 -8.88
N VAL A 182 -22.29 -16.82 -8.17
CA VAL A 182 -22.23 -16.72 -6.73
C VAL A 182 -22.89 -15.43 -6.26
N THR A 183 -23.15 -15.30 -4.97
CA THR A 183 -23.61 -14.02 -4.36
C THR A 183 -22.42 -13.38 -3.63
N LEU A 184 -21.82 -12.35 -4.21
CA LEU A 184 -20.76 -11.60 -3.56
C LEU A 184 -21.36 -10.68 -2.47
N THR A 185 -20.75 -10.73 -1.29
CA THR A 185 -21.04 -9.83 -0.17
C THR A 185 -19.78 -9.04 0.12
N TYR A 186 -19.79 -7.77 -0.25
CA TYR A 186 -18.62 -6.90 -0.07
C TYR A 186 -18.51 -6.43 1.38
N LEU A 187 -17.54 -6.97 2.10
CA LEU A 187 -17.29 -6.73 3.52
C LEU A 187 -15.80 -6.45 3.77
N GLN A 188 -15.51 -5.56 4.72
CA GLN A 188 -14.15 -5.38 5.21
C GLN A 188 -13.71 -6.59 6.05
N PRO A 189 -12.39 -6.81 6.28
CA PRO A 189 -11.89 -8.05 6.89
C PRO A 189 -12.58 -8.45 8.20
N ALA A 190 -12.75 -7.54 9.15
CA ALA A 190 -13.40 -7.84 10.43
C ALA A 190 -14.87 -8.25 10.27
N GLU A 191 -15.60 -7.60 9.35
CA GLU A 191 -16.99 -7.91 9.02
C GLU A 191 -17.10 -9.25 8.30
N GLY A 192 -16.16 -9.56 7.37
CA GLY A 192 -16.07 -10.84 6.67
C GLY A 192 -15.84 -12.01 7.62
N LEU A 193 -14.93 -11.84 8.60
CA LEU A 193 -14.69 -12.83 9.65
C LEU A 193 -15.93 -13.08 10.50
N ALA A 194 -16.65 -12.01 10.88
CA ALA A 194 -17.88 -12.12 11.64
C ALA A 194 -18.98 -12.82 10.83
N ALA A 195 -19.14 -12.47 9.55
CA ALA A 195 -20.12 -13.06 8.65
C ALA A 195 -19.89 -14.56 8.41
N LEU A 196 -18.62 -14.97 8.19
CA LEU A 196 -18.25 -16.39 8.06
C LEU A 196 -18.54 -17.15 9.36
N SER A 197 -18.14 -16.58 10.51
CA SER A 197 -18.30 -17.21 11.83
C SER A 197 -19.74 -17.41 12.24
N SER A 198 -20.64 -16.50 11.82
CA SER A 198 -22.07 -16.55 12.11
C SER A 198 -22.91 -17.29 11.05
N GLY A 199 -22.29 -17.77 9.97
CA GLY A 199 -22.98 -18.45 8.87
C GLY A 199 -23.80 -17.52 7.97
N HIS A 200 -23.58 -16.22 8.02
CA HIS A 200 -24.21 -15.27 7.09
C HIS A 200 -23.64 -15.38 5.68
N VAL A 201 -22.40 -15.86 5.54
CA VAL A 201 -21.79 -16.24 4.27
C VAL A 201 -21.29 -17.68 4.33
N ASP A 202 -21.18 -18.31 3.18
CA ASP A 202 -20.80 -19.73 3.07
C ASP A 202 -19.29 -19.89 2.85
N ALA A 203 -18.62 -18.83 2.37
CA ALA A 203 -17.18 -18.74 2.17
C ALA A 203 -16.69 -17.29 2.32
N TRP A 204 -15.38 -17.13 2.50
CA TRP A 204 -14.72 -15.82 2.63
C TRP A 204 -13.34 -15.87 1.96
N ASP A 205 -13.10 -14.99 1.01
CA ASP A 205 -11.78 -14.82 0.40
C ASP A 205 -11.05 -13.68 1.07
N ILE A 206 -9.80 -13.95 1.55
CA ILE A 206 -9.06 -13.05 2.43
C ILE A 206 -7.55 -13.32 2.36
N TRP A 207 -6.78 -12.45 3.00
CA TRP A 207 -5.33 -12.52 3.12
C TRP A 207 -4.88 -12.66 4.59
N SER A 208 -3.60 -13.03 4.79
CA SER A 208 -2.97 -13.09 6.13
C SER A 208 -2.91 -11.69 6.79
N PRO A 209 -3.07 -11.57 8.11
CA PRO A 209 -3.17 -12.66 9.10
C PRO A 209 -4.60 -13.13 9.35
N PHE A 210 -5.59 -12.65 8.60
CA PHE A 210 -6.99 -13.02 8.81
C PHE A 210 -7.28 -14.48 8.45
N ILE A 211 -6.49 -15.08 7.54
CA ILE A 211 -6.54 -16.52 7.24
C ILE A 211 -6.28 -17.30 8.52
N GLU A 212 -5.14 -17.07 9.14
CA GLU A 212 -4.68 -17.75 10.32
C GLU A 212 -5.57 -17.47 11.52
N GLN A 213 -6.05 -16.23 11.63
CA GLN A 213 -7.04 -15.86 12.65
C GLN A 213 -8.33 -16.68 12.51
N ALA A 214 -8.85 -16.81 11.30
CA ALA A 214 -10.06 -17.60 11.06
C ALA A 214 -9.84 -19.10 11.32
N GLU A 215 -8.71 -19.65 10.91
CA GLU A 215 -8.37 -21.05 11.12
C GLU A 215 -8.19 -21.39 12.59
N VAL A 216 -7.49 -20.54 13.36
CA VAL A 216 -7.18 -20.77 14.77
C VAL A 216 -8.36 -20.44 15.67
N GLN A 217 -9.03 -19.29 15.45
CA GLN A 217 -10.02 -18.77 16.39
C GLN A 217 -11.47 -19.05 15.99
N LYS A 218 -11.76 -19.27 14.72
CA LYS A 218 -13.12 -19.34 14.18
C LYS A 218 -13.46 -20.66 13.48
N ASN A 219 -12.59 -21.65 13.65
CA ASN A 219 -12.82 -23.00 13.11
C ASN A 219 -13.08 -22.99 11.60
N ALA A 220 -12.37 -22.16 10.86
CA ALA A 220 -12.35 -22.16 9.40
C ALA A 220 -11.25 -23.08 8.84
N LYS A 221 -11.31 -23.35 7.55
CA LYS A 221 -10.26 -24.03 6.78
C LYS A 221 -10.15 -23.42 5.38
N ALA A 222 -8.95 -23.43 4.82
CA ALA A 222 -8.77 -23.10 3.42
C ALA A 222 -9.43 -24.17 2.51
N LEU A 223 -10.29 -23.72 1.61
CA LEU A 223 -10.78 -24.51 0.49
C LEU A 223 -9.77 -24.45 -0.66
N VAL A 224 -9.20 -23.26 -0.90
CA VAL A 224 -8.16 -22.97 -1.89
C VAL A 224 -7.20 -21.97 -1.29
N THR A 225 -5.90 -22.15 -1.51
CA THR A 225 -4.86 -21.15 -1.23
C THR A 225 -4.50 -20.39 -2.50
N GLY A 226 -3.72 -19.32 -2.39
CA GLY A 226 -3.25 -18.55 -3.54
C GLY A 226 -2.29 -19.30 -4.49
N THR A 227 -1.87 -20.52 -4.13
CA THR A 227 -0.95 -21.31 -4.97
C THR A 227 -1.56 -21.62 -6.34
N GLY A 228 -1.01 -21.01 -7.38
CA GLY A 228 -1.48 -21.15 -8.77
C GLY A 228 -2.68 -20.26 -9.11
N TYR A 229 -3.03 -19.32 -8.24
CA TYR A 229 -4.10 -18.34 -8.45
C TYR A 229 -3.63 -16.93 -8.14
N GLY A 230 -4.34 -15.93 -8.64
CA GLY A 230 -4.02 -14.52 -8.40
C GLY A 230 -2.74 -14.04 -9.11
N SER A 231 -2.23 -12.90 -8.67
CA SER A 231 -0.94 -12.33 -9.07
C SER A 231 0.07 -12.52 -7.93
N PRO A 232 1.34 -12.84 -8.24
CA PRO A 232 2.36 -13.03 -7.21
C PRO A 232 2.91 -11.71 -6.65
N TYR A 233 2.33 -10.56 -7.01
CA TYR A 233 2.87 -9.26 -6.65
C TYR A 233 1.94 -8.44 -5.76
N SER A 234 2.55 -7.63 -4.90
CA SER A 234 1.97 -6.49 -4.21
C SER A 234 2.81 -5.24 -4.49
N PHE A 235 2.31 -4.05 -4.16
CA PHE A 235 2.89 -2.81 -4.64
C PHE A 235 3.01 -1.75 -3.56
N ALA A 236 4.08 -0.94 -3.65
CA ALA A 236 4.13 0.38 -3.07
C ALA A 236 3.55 1.38 -4.09
N VAL A 237 2.58 2.15 -3.64
CA VAL A 237 1.86 3.15 -4.44
C VAL A 237 2.10 4.51 -3.83
N ALA A 238 2.47 5.49 -4.65
CA ALA A 238 2.62 6.87 -4.24
C ALA A 238 1.64 7.79 -4.98
N SER A 239 1.26 8.89 -4.35
CA SER A 239 0.50 9.94 -5.03
C SER A 239 1.40 10.66 -6.03
N ARG A 240 0.88 11.00 -7.21
CA ARG A 240 1.65 11.80 -8.18
C ARG A 240 1.99 13.19 -7.66
N ALA A 241 1.21 13.73 -6.73
CA ALA A 241 1.49 15.00 -6.08
C ALA A 241 2.76 14.90 -5.20
N ALA A 242 2.92 13.84 -4.41
CA ALA A 242 4.12 13.62 -3.62
C ALA A 242 5.37 13.40 -4.51
N LEU A 243 5.20 12.69 -5.64
CA LEU A 243 6.30 12.48 -6.59
C LEU A 243 6.69 13.76 -7.36
N ALA A 244 5.81 14.72 -7.49
CA ALA A 244 6.11 16.01 -8.11
C ALA A 244 6.88 16.97 -7.18
N ASP A 245 6.92 16.70 -5.88
CA ASP A 245 7.76 17.39 -4.91
C ASP A 245 9.12 16.68 -4.80
N PRO A 246 10.25 17.31 -5.20
CA PRO A 246 11.55 16.65 -5.20
C PRO A 246 12.00 16.16 -3.80
N ALA A 247 11.64 16.88 -2.73
CA ALA A 247 12.01 16.49 -1.37
C ALA A 247 11.18 15.27 -0.91
N LYS A 248 9.88 15.25 -1.20
CA LYS A 248 9.03 14.08 -0.94
C LYS A 248 9.43 12.88 -1.80
N ALA A 249 9.77 13.08 -3.08
CA ALA A 249 10.23 12.00 -3.94
C ALA A 249 11.54 11.36 -3.42
N ALA A 250 12.48 12.17 -2.91
CA ALA A 250 13.69 11.68 -2.25
C ALA A 250 13.36 10.92 -0.95
N ALA A 251 12.45 11.44 -0.12
CA ALA A 251 11.98 10.76 1.10
C ALA A 251 11.28 9.42 0.78
N ILE A 252 10.49 9.36 -0.29
CA ILE A 252 9.87 8.11 -0.78
C ILE A 252 10.93 7.09 -1.16
N LYS A 253 12.02 7.51 -1.82
CA LYS A 253 13.12 6.63 -2.18
C LYS A 253 13.79 6.02 -0.95
N ASP A 254 14.14 6.84 0.03
CA ASP A 254 14.74 6.39 1.29
C ASP A 254 13.80 5.46 2.06
N TYR A 255 12.51 5.78 2.10
CA TYR A 255 11.48 4.94 2.71
C TYR A 255 11.41 3.56 2.04
N LEU A 256 11.33 3.49 0.71
CA LEU A 256 11.27 2.25 -0.05
C LEU A 256 12.50 1.37 0.19
N ALA A 257 13.71 1.96 0.24
CA ALA A 257 14.95 1.24 0.52
C ALA A 257 14.94 0.60 1.93
N LEU A 258 14.42 1.31 2.95
CA LEU A 258 14.32 0.76 4.30
C LEU A 258 13.21 -0.30 4.41
N VAL A 259 12.10 -0.12 3.71
CA VAL A 259 11.03 -1.15 3.65
C VAL A 259 11.53 -2.42 2.96
N ALA A 260 12.29 -2.31 1.88
CA ALA A 260 12.91 -3.46 1.21
C ALA A 260 13.85 -4.23 2.15
N GLN A 261 14.71 -3.52 2.90
CA GLN A 261 15.58 -4.12 3.92
C GLN A 261 14.76 -4.81 5.03
N ALA A 262 13.65 -4.22 5.46
CA ALA A 262 12.79 -4.78 6.49
C ALA A 262 12.12 -6.08 6.02
N HIS A 263 11.67 -6.16 4.78
CA HIS A 263 11.12 -7.39 4.19
C HIS A 263 12.18 -8.50 4.13
N ALA A 264 13.40 -8.18 3.67
CA ALA A 264 14.51 -9.13 3.64
C ALA A 264 14.88 -9.62 5.07
N TRP A 265 14.88 -8.70 6.05
CA TRP A 265 15.09 -9.05 7.44
C TRP A 265 14.00 -9.99 7.96
N ALA A 266 12.72 -9.70 7.73
CA ALA A 266 11.60 -10.51 8.22
C ALA A 266 11.62 -11.94 7.66
N THR A 267 12.01 -12.12 6.41
CA THR A 267 12.17 -13.44 5.78
C THR A 267 13.16 -14.34 6.55
N ASN A 268 14.22 -13.74 7.09
CA ASN A 268 15.26 -14.44 7.84
C ASN A 268 15.03 -14.46 9.35
N HIS A 269 14.04 -13.69 9.87
CA HIS A 269 13.78 -13.53 11.31
C HIS A 269 12.28 -13.71 11.63
N GLN A 270 11.64 -14.70 11.03
CA GLN A 270 10.18 -14.91 11.10
C GLN A 270 9.62 -14.93 12.52
N SER A 271 10.30 -15.58 13.47
CA SER A 271 9.83 -15.61 14.87
C SER A 271 9.90 -14.23 15.55
N ALA A 272 10.95 -13.45 15.29
CA ALA A 272 11.08 -12.11 15.83
C ALA A 272 10.05 -11.16 15.17
N TRP A 273 9.83 -11.30 13.87
CA TRP A 273 8.78 -10.58 13.16
C TRP A 273 7.40 -10.93 13.73
N ALA A 274 7.06 -12.21 13.90
CA ALA A 274 5.79 -12.68 14.44
C ALA A 274 5.48 -12.06 15.81
N ALA A 275 6.47 -11.97 16.71
CA ALA A 275 6.30 -11.40 18.04
C ALA A 275 5.96 -9.90 18.01
N VAL A 276 6.61 -9.12 17.14
CA VAL A 276 6.31 -7.69 16.99
C VAL A 276 4.95 -7.51 16.31
N TRP A 277 4.66 -8.32 15.32
CA TRP A 277 3.40 -8.29 14.58
C TRP A 277 2.21 -8.68 15.48
N ALA A 278 2.36 -9.68 16.36
CA ALA A 278 1.36 -10.03 17.36
C ALA A 278 1.02 -8.82 18.26
N LYS A 279 2.04 -8.13 18.73
CA LYS A 279 1.86 -6.93 19.57
C LYS A 279 1.18 -5.79 18.81
N ALA A 280 1.52 -5.58 17.56
CA ALA A 280 0.97 -4.50 16.72
C ALA A 280 -0.50 -4.78 16.31
N SER A 281 -0.81 -6.04 15.97
CA SER A 281 -2.15 -6.46 15.53
C SER A 281 -3.12 -6.79 16.68
N GLY A 282 -2.59 -7.06 17.89
CA GLY A 282 -3.37 -7.57 19.00
C GLY A 282 -3.82 -9.02 18.83
N LEU A 283 -3.28 -9.75 17.84
CA LEU A 283 -3.58 -11.16 17.60
C LEU A 283 -2.64 -12.07 18.39
N PRO A 284 -3.06 -13.30 18.76
CA PRO A 284 -2.23 -14.25 19.49
C PRO A 284 -0.95 -14.63 18.72
N ASP A 285 0.14 -14.91 19.44
CA ASP A 285 1.41 -15.37 18.87
C ASP A 285 1.24 -16.61 17.98
N THR A 286 0.35 -17.56 18.37
CA THR A 286 0.05 -18.78 17.59
C THR A 286 -0.51 -18.48 16.21
N VAL A 287 -1.26 -17.38 16.05
CA VAL A 287 -1.75 -16.88 14.76
C VAL A 287 -0.58 -16.28 13.98
N MET A 288 0.22 -15.43 14.64
CA MET A 288 1.22 -14.62 13.96
C MET A 288 2.47 -15.40 13.54
N VAL A 289 2.84 -16.46 14.27
CA VAL A 289 3.93 -17.34 13.83
C VAL A 289 3.63 -17.99 12.48
N LYS A 290 2.39 -18.43 12.27
CA LYS A 290 1.97 -19.00 10.98
C LYS A 290 1.87 -17.90 9.93
N ALA A 291 1.25 -16.76 10.26
CA ALA A 291 1.11 -15.64 9.34
C ALA A 291 2.45 -15.11 8.85
N ALA A 292 3.46 -14.99 9.72
CA ALA A 292 4.79 -14.52 9.35
C ALA A 292 5.52 -15.45 8.34
N SER A 293 5.19 -16.76 8.36
CA SER A 293 5.67 -17.72 7.37
C SER A 293 4.92 -17.61 6.06
N ASP A 294 3.60 -17.50 6.11
CA ASP A 294 2.72 -17.61 4.97
C ASP A 294 2.59 -16.27 4.19
N ASP A 295 2.85 -15.13 4.83
CA ASP A 295 2.78 -13.79 4.23
C ASP A 295 4.17 -13.16 4.03
N SER A 296 5.18 -13.96 3.74
CA SER A 296 6.50 -13.43 3.39
C SER A 296 6.50 -12.76 2.01
N SER A 297 7.22 -11.66 1.89
CA SER A 297 7.39 -10.98 0.60
C SER A 297 8.77 -10.34 0.49
N LEU A 298 9.29 -10.22 -0.73
CA LEU A 298 10.58 -9.62 -1.03
C LEU A 298 10.42 -8.53 -2.08
N ALA A 299 11.13 -7.42 -1.90
CA ALA A 299 11.18 -6.36 -2.89
C ALA A 299 11.82 -6.87 -4.19
N VAL A 300 11.20 -6.54 -5.32
CA VAL A 300 11.68 -6.89 -6.65
C VAL A 300 11.60 -5.67 -7.58
N PRO A 301 12.48 -5.56 -8.58
CA PRO A 301 12.38 -4.51 -9.58
C PRO A 301 11.07 -4.61 -10.35
N ILE A 302 10.46 -3.47 -10.69
CA ILE A 302 9.32 -3.42 -11.61
C ILE A 302 9.83 -3.67 -13.02
N THR A 303 9.68 -4.91 -13.48
CA THR A 303 10.09 -5.38 -14.82
C THR A 303 8.89 -5.42 -15.76
N PRO A 304 9.11 -5.60 -17.08
CA PRO A 304 8.00 -5.87 -18.00
C PRO A 304 7.11 -7.04 -17.59
N ALA A 305 7.67 -8.08 -16.95
CA ALA A 305 6.90 -9.22 -16.45
C ALA A 305 5.94 -8.82 -15.32
N VAL A 306 6.40 -7.96 -14.39
CA VAL A 306 5.55 -7.40 -13.32
C VAL A 306 4.40 -6.58 -13.93
N ILE A 307 4.71 -5.70 -14.90
CA ILE A 307 3.72 -4.87 -15.58
C ILE A 307 2.69 -5.74 -16.32
N THR A 308 3.15 -6.80 -17.03
CA THR A 308 2.27 -7.74 -17.73
C THR A 308 1.36 -8.50 -16.76
N SER A 309 1.90 -8.94 -15.61
CA SER A 309 1.09 -9.62 -14.59
C SER A 309 -0.01 -8.70 -14.06
N GLU A 310 0.29 -7.43 -13.84
CA GLU A 310 -0.69 -6.48 -13.34
C GLU A 310 -1.70 -6.03 -14.42
N GLN A 311 -1.27 -5.99 -15.70
CA GLN A 311 -2.20 -5.80 -16.81
C GLN A 311 -3.24 -6.93 -16.86
N GLN A 312 -2.84 -8.18 -16.58
CA GLN A 312 -3.77 -9.31 -16.51
C GLN A 312 -4.81 -9.14 -15.38
N VAL A 313 -4.44 -8.52 -14.26
CA VAL A 313 -5.39 -8.17 -13.19
C VAL A 313 -6.45 -7.19 -13.71
N SER A 314 -6.01 -6.13 -14.36
CA SER A 314 -6.89 -5.13 -14.98
C SER A 314 -7.84 -5.74 -16.02
N ASP A 315 -7.29 -6.56 -16.92
CA ASP A 315 -8.05 -7.21 -17.98
C ASP A 315 -9.11 -8.17 -17.44
N ALA A 316 -8.77 -8.89 -16.35
CA ALA A 316 -9.70 -9.82 -15.71
C ALA A 316 -10.89 -9.09 -15.08
N PHE A 317 -10.65 -7.99 -14.36
CA PHE A 317 -11.73 -7.18 -13.78
C PHE A 317 -12.59 -6.49 -14.84
N THR A 318 -11.97 -5.99 -15.91
CA THR A 318 -12.69 -5.40 -17.06
C THR A 318 -13.59 -6.46 -17.72
N LYS A 319 -13.04 -7.65 -17.99
CA LYS A 319 -13.78 -8.77 -18.58
C LYS A 319 -14.94 -9.25 -17.72
N ALA A 320 -14.76 -9.23 -16.40
CA ALA A 320 -15.80 -9.57 -15.43
C ALA A 320 -16.85 -8.47 -15.24
N GLY A 321 -16.69 -7.29 -15.86
CA GLY A 321 -17.58 -6.14 -15.69
C GLY A 321 -17.51 -5.48 -14.32
N LEU A 322 -16.45 -5.73 -13.55
CA LEU A 322 -16.25 -5.20 -12.20
C LEU A 322 -15.58 -3.82 -12.19
N ILE A 323 -14.92 -3.44 -13.28
CA ILE A 323 -14.48 -2.06 -13.56
C ILE A 323 -15.02 -1.61 -14.92
N PRO A 324 -15.42 -0.32 -15.05
CA PRO A 324 -16.12 0.15 -16.26
C PRO A 324 -15.20 0.51 -17.43
N VAL A 325 -13.89 0.60 -17.18
CA VAL A 325 -12.90 1.05 -18.16
C VAL A 325 -11.69 0.11 -18.19
N HIS A 326 -11.11 -0.02 -19.38
CA HIS A 326 -9.81 -0.67 -19.52
C HIS A 326 -8.71 0.26 -19.01
N VAL A 327 -7.87 -0.25 -18.11
CA VAL A 327 -6.70 0.46 -17.56
C VAL A 327 -5.45 -0.06 -18.24
N ASP A 328 -4.71 0.80 -18.94
CA ASP A 328 -3.34 0.54 -19.36
C ASP A 328 -2.42 0.74 -18.15
N PHE A 329 -2.04 -0.34 -17.49
CA PHE A 329 -1.29 -0.30 -16.25
C PHE A 329 0.12 0.30 -16.41
N SER A 330 0.71 0.21 -17.61
CA SER A 330 2.03 0.76 -17.90
C SER A 330 2.13 2.26 -17.64
N GLN A 331 1.03 2.99 -17.78
CA GLN A 331 0.96 4.44 -17.56
C GLN A 331 1.03 4.84 -16.08
N TYR A 332 0.84 3.88 -15.19
CA TYR A 332 0.87 4.09 -13.73
C TYR A 332 2.19 3.69 -13.09
N VAL A 333 3.16 3.18 -13.86
CA VAL A 333 4.43 2.68 -13.33
C VAL A 333 5.52 3.74 -13.40
N VAL A 334 6.35 3.83 -12.34
CA VAL A 334 7.54 4.68 -12.25
C VAL A 334 8.71 3.80 -11.81
N THR A 335 9.61 3.49 -12.76
CA THR A 335 10.73 2.56 -12.54
C THR A 335 12.00 3.21 -11.99
N SER A 336 12.02 4.54 -11.82
CA SER A 336 13.19 5.27 -11.28
C SER A 336 13.52 4.93 -9.82
N PHE A 337 12.67 4.17 -9.15
CA PHE A 337 12.86 3.67 -7.79
C PHE A 337 13.31 2.20 -7.74
N ASN A 338 13.53 1.53 -8.88
CA ASN A 338 13.87 0.10 -8.93
C ASN A 338 15.19 -0.24 -8.21
N ASP A 339 16.10 0.71 -8.08
CA ASP A 339 17.35 0.53 -7.34
C ASP A 339 17.13 0.28 -5.84
N THR A 340 15.98 0.69 -5.29
CA THR A 340 15.65 0.42 -3.88
C THR A 340 15.34 -1.06 -3.60
N ALA A 341 14.94 -1.83 -4.60
CA ALA A 341 14.68 -3.26 -4.46
C ALA A 341 15.96 -4.11 -4.35
N SER A 342 17.14 -3.54 -4.70
CA SER A 342 18.43 -4.25 -4.71
C SER A 342 19.18 -4.16 -3.38
N VAL A 343 18.59 -3.58 -2.33
CA VAL A 343 19.24 -3.29 -1.03
C VAL A 343 18.87 -4.33 0.04
N GLY A 344 18.10 -5.36 -0.33
CA GLY A 344 17.64 -6.44 0.54
C GLY A 344 18.50 -7.71 0.48
#